data_d3e2e5439da750459c3c3dab6db54340
#
_entry.id   d3e2e5439da750459c3c3dab6db54340
#
_cell.length_a   1.000
_cell.length_b   1.000
_cell.length_c   1.000
_cell.angle_alpha   90.00
_cell.angle_beta   90.00
_cell.angle_gamma   90.00
#
_symmetry.space_group_name_H-M   'P 1'
#
loop_
_entity.id
_entity.type
_entity.pdbx_description
1 polymer ?
#
loop_
_entity_poly.entity_id
_entity_poly.type
_entity_poly.pdbx_seq_one_letter_code
_entity_poly.pdbx_strand_id
1 'polypeptide(L)'
;MNSFFKSLNGRSLRDYFQRKELTISIIDFGSEQVFKSKNTYTCICFIENKEQHFISYTESETKKLSGKLSFKKIKYNILDSKKGWNLKDNKTISKIESIGIPFGELYQTRHGIATLKNDIYIFRPVNEDENFFYLQNGSLYKIEKGICKDIVNS
;
A
#
# COMPACT_ATOMS: atom_id res chain seq x y z
N MET A 1 -5.32 -10.88 -4.74
CA MET A 1 -4.68 -9.75 -4.03
C MET A 1 -4.96 -8.48 -4.83
N ASN A 2 -5.73 -7.54 -4.26
CA ASN A 2 -6.12 -6.30 -4.97
C ASN A 2 -5.01 -5.22 -5.02
N SER A 3 -3.86 -5.49 -4.40
CA SER A 3 -2.77 -4.52 -4.30
C SER A 3 -2.12 -4.15 -5.63
N PHE A 4 -2.29 -4.95 -6.70
CA PHE A 4 -1.66 -4.64 -7.99
C PHE A 4 -2.16 -3.31 -8.59
N PHE A 5 -3.35 -2.83 -8.20
CA PHE A 5 -3.86 -1.54 -8.66
C PHE A 5 -2.97 -0.37 -8.21
N LYS A 6 -2.39 -0.43 -7.00
CA LYS A 6 -1.69 0.70 -6.35
C LYS A 6 -0.23 0.39 -6.00
N SER A 7 0.14 -0.88 -5.82
CA SER A 7 1.48 -1.23 -5.37
C SER A 7 2.56 -0.96 -6.43
N LEU A 8 3.78 -0.69 -5.97
CA LEU A 8 4.95 -0.56 -6.87
C LEU A 8 5.19 -1.85 -7.66
N ASN A 9 5.03 -3.01 -7.03
CA ASN A 9 5.20 -4.32 -7.68
C ASN A 9 4.18 -4.58 -8.79
N GLY A 10 3.01 -3.93 -8.75
CA GLY A 10 1.99 -4.02 -9.78
C GLY A 10 2.24 -3.14 -11.01
N ARG A 11 3.26 -2.27 -11.00
CA ARG A 11 3.50 -1.28 -12.05
C ARG A 11 3.67 -1.89 -13.44
N SER A 12 4.51 -2.90 -13.58
CA SER A 12 4.76 -3.54 -14.87
C SER A 12 3.52 -4.23 -15.43
N LEU A 13 2.70 -4.82 -14.54
CA LEU A 13 1.44 -5.45 -14.92
C LEU A 13 0.41 -4.42 -15.39
N ARG A 14 0.25 -3.31 -14.66
CA ARG A 14 -0.63 -2.21 -15.07
C ARG A 14 -0.21 -1.60 -16.40
N ASP A 15 1.09 -1.37 -16.58
CA ASP A 15 1.66 -0.85 -17.82
C ASP A 15 1.39 -1.79 -19.01
N TYR A 16 1.57 -3.08 -18.82
CA TYR A 16 1.25 -4.08 -19.82
C TYR A 16 -0.23 -4.06 -20.22
N PHE A 17 -1.13 -4.07 -19.23
CA PHE A 17 -2.57 -4.04 -19.48
C PHE A 17 -3.01 -2.76 -20.17
N GLN A 18 -2.43 -1.63 -19.79
CA GLN A 18 -2.76 -0.33 -20.34
C GLN A 18 -2.26 -0.17 -21.79
N ARG A 19 -1.04 -0.65 -22.08
CA ARG A 19 -0.51 -0.61 -23.46
C ARG A 19 -1.24 -1.56 -24.42
N LYS A 20 -1.73 -2.67 -23.91
CA LYS A 20 -2.48 -3.66 -24.69
C LYS A 20 -3.98 -3.40 -24.71
N GLU A 21 -4.45 -2.46 -23.89
CA GLU A 21 -5.87 -2.16 -23.72
C GLU A 21 -6.75 -3.41 -23.59
N LEU A 22 -6.30 -4.35 -22.73
CA LEU A 22 -6.98 -5.64 -22.57
C LEU A 22 -8.38 -5.46 -21.98
N THR A 23 -9.29 -6.32 -22.35
CA THR A 23 -10.61 -6.39 -21.70
C THR A 23 -10.44 -6.90 -20.28
N ILE A 24 -10.69 -6.02 -19.29
CA ILE A 24 -10.58 -6.34 -17.88
C ILE A 24 -11.88 -5.99 -17.15
N SER A 25 -12.38 -6.96 -16.38
CA SER A 25 -13.47 -6.75 -15.43
C SER A 25 -13.00 -7.06 -14.03
N ILE A 26 -13.22 -6.14 -13.08
CA ILE A 26 -12.73 -6.23 -11.71
C ILE A 26 -13.90 -6.11 -10.75
N ILE A 27 -14.00 -7.07 -9.83
CA ILE A 27 -14.86 -7.03 -8.65
C ILE A 27 -13.95 -6.86 -7.45
N ASP A 28 -13.96 -5.69 -6.83
CA ASP A 28 -13.14 -5.35 -5.66
C ASP A 28 -13.96 -5.52 -4.38
N PHE A 29 -13.46 -6.32 -3.44
CA PHE A 29 -14.09 -6.50 -2.13
C PHE A 29 -13.67 -5.44 -1.11
N GLY A 30 -12.90 -4.44 -1.53
CA GLY A 30 -12.48 -3.33 -0.67
C GLY A 30 -11.72 -3.81 0.56
N SER A 31 -12.24 -3.48 1.73
CA SER A 31 -11.69 -3.88 3.04
C SER A 31 -12.26 -5.19 3.58
N GLU A 32 -13.17 -5.85 2.85
CA GLU A 32 -13.74 -7.13 3.30
C GLU A 32 -12.67 -8.23 3.29
N GLN A 33 -12.55 -8.92 4.42
CA GLN A 33 -11.69 -10.10 4.56
C GLN A 33 -12.44 -11.35 4.07
N VAL A 34 -12.26 -11.68 2.80
CA VAL A 34 -12.89 -12.85 2.18
C VAL A 34 -12.41 -14.16 2.80
N PHE A 35 -11.15 -14.20 3.24
CA PHE A 35 -10.53 -15.37 3.87
C PHE A 35 -10.34 -15.14 5.37
N LYS A 36 -11.10 -15.84 6.21
CA LYS A 36 -11.11 -15.71 7.68
C LYS A 36 -9.73 -15.86 8.34
N SER A 37 -8.82 -16.62 7.73
CA SER A 37 -7.49 -16.91 8.29
C SER A 37 -6.37 -16.04 7.74
N LYS A 38 -6.65 -15.07 6.87
CA LYS A 38 -5.64 -14.26 6.18
C LYS A 38 -6.06 -12.79 6.11
N ASN A 39 -5.20 -11.91 6.58
CA ASN A 39 -5.37 -10.46 6.47
C ASN A 39 -5.01 -9.96 5.05
N THR A 40 -5.66 -10.51 4.03
CA THR A 40 -5.43 -10.13 2.63
C THR A 40 -6.71 -9.56 2.03
N TYR A 41 -6.58 -8.39 1.46
CA TYR A 41 -7.63 -7.81 0.63
C TYR A 41 -7.59 -8.45 -0.76
N THR A 42 -8.74 -8.79 -1.29
CA THR A 42 -8.87 -9.56 -2.52
C THR A 42 -9.76 -8.87 -3.54
N CYS A 43 -9.61 -9.27 -4.79
CA CYS A 43 -10.51 -8.94 -5.88
C CYS A 43 -10.62 -10.13 -6.82
N ILE A 44 -11.68 -10.17 -7.61
CA ILE A 44 -11.81 -11.08 -8.75
C ILE A 44 -11.51 -10.27 -10.01
N CYS A 45 -10.60 -10.78 -10.85
CA CYS A 45 -10.26 -10.19 -12.14
C CYS A 45 -10.57 -11.18 -13.25
N PHE A 46 -11.37 -10.74 -14.21
CA PHE A 46 -11.56 -11.41 -15.49
C PHE A 46 -10.76 -10.66 -16.53
N ILE A 47 -9.87 -11.37 -17.24
CA ILE A 47 -8.96 -10.78 -18.21
C ILE A 47 -9.10 -11.57 -19.51
N GLU A 48 -9.39 -10.87 -20.59
CA GLU A 48 -9.47 -11.44 -21.93
C GLU A 48 -8.44 -10.78 -22.84
N ASN A 49 -7.81 -11.56 -23.71
CA ASN A 49 -6.90 -11.05 -24.75
C ASN A 49 -7.70 -10.45 -25.91
N LYS A 50 -8.48 -9.44 -25.60
CA LYS A 50 -9.29 -8.66 -26.54
C LYS A 50 -9.13 -7.19 -26.18
N GLU A 51 -8.94 -6.37 -27.19
CA GLU A 51 -8.78 -4.93 -27.01
C GLU A 51 -10.08 -4.26 -26.55
N GLN A 52 -9.97 -3.40 -25.56
CA GLN A 52 -11.05 -2.60 -25.02
C GLN A 52 -10.49 -1.34 -24.36
N HIS A 53 -10.98 -0.16 -24.71
CA HIS A 53 -10.46 1.12 -24.24
C HIS A 53 -10.82 1.49 -22.78
N PHE A 54 -11.44 0.59 -22.04
CA PHE A 54 -11.85 0.80 -20.65
C PHE A 54 -11.81 -0.47 -19.83
N ILE A 55 -11.65 -0.30 -18.52
CA ILE A 55 -11.81 -1.34 -17.50
C ILE A 55 -13.23 -1.29 -16.96
N SER A 56 -13.87 -2.44 -16.81
CA SER A 56 -15.13 -2.60 -16.08
C SER A 56 -14.83 -2.83 -14.61
N TYR A 57 -15.27 -1.94 -13.73
CA TYR A 57 -14.97 -2.01 -12.29
C TYR A 57 -16.23 -1.92 -11.44
N THR A 58 -16.31 -2.74 -10.41
CA THR A 58 -17.34 -2.65 -9.37
C THR A 58 -16.78 -2.98 -8.00
N GLU A 59 -17.32 -2.37 -6.96
CA GLU A 59 -17.14 -2.80 -5.58
C GLU A 59 -18.34 -3.65 -5.17
N SER A 60 -18.09 -4.72 -4.44
CA SER A 60 -19.14 -5.61 -3.95
C SER A 60 -18.71 -6.28 -2.65
N GLU A 61 -19.68 -6.64 -1.84
CA GLU A 61 -19.48 -7.58 -0.75
C GLU A 61 -19.66 -9.01 -1.27
N THR A 62 -18.98 -9.98 -0.66
CA THR A 62 -19.11 -11.41 -1.05
C THR A 62 -20.55 -11.90 -1.03
N LYS A 63 -21.36 -11.41 -0.10
CA LYS A 63 -22.79 -11.75 0.02
C LYS A 63 -23.64 -11.30 -1.17
N LYS A 64 -23.16 -10.31 -1.91
CA LYS A 64 -23.89 -9.72 -3.06
C LYS A 64 -23.48 -10.29 -4.41
N LEU A 65 -22.53 -11.22 -4.47
CA LEU A 65 -22.02 -11.79 -5.73
C LEU A 65 -23.08 -12.55 -6.53
N SER A 66 -24.09 -13.15 -5.87
CA SER A 66 -25.20 -13.83 -6.56
C SER A 66 -26.22 -12.88 -7.18
N GLY A 67 -26.12 -11.59 -6.88
CA GLY A 67 -27.02 -10.58 -7.40
C GLY A 67 -26.53 -9.94 -8.71
N LYS A 68 -27.32 -9.03 -9.24
CA LYS A 68 -26.93 -8.24 -10.41
C LYS A 68 -25.86 -7.21 -10.03
N LEU A 69 -24.65 -7.36 -10.55
CA LEU A 69 -23.57 -6.41 -10.35
C LEU A 69 -23.62 -5.29 -11.40
N SER A 70 -23.44 -4.05 -10.96
CA SER A 70 -23.35 -2.88 -11.84
C SER A 70 -21.90 -2.45 -11.95
N PHE A 71 -21.35 -2.45 -13.17
CA PHE A 71 -19.99 -2.06 -13.46
C PHE A 71 -19.91 -0.64 -14.00
N LYS A 72 -18.99 0.15 -13.45
CA LYS A 72 -18.59 1.43 -14.06
C LYS A 72 -17.46 1.18 -15.06
N LYS A 73 -17.45 1.95 -16.13
CA LYS A 73 -16.42 1.92 -17.17
C LYS A 73 -15.39 3.02 -16.90
N ILE A 74 -14.11 2.64 -16.80
CA ILE A 74 -12.99 3.54 -16.52
C ILE A 74 -12.02 3.46 -17.70
N LYS A 75 -11.89 4.55 -18.43
CA LYS A 75 -11.01 4.58 -19.62
C LYS A 75 -9.55 4.43 -19.23
N TYR A 76 -8.78 3.70 -20.03
CA TYR A 76 -7.34 3.51 -19.80
C TYR A 76 -6.54 4.82 -19.85
N ASN A 77 -6.93 5.78 -20.67
CA ASN A 77 -6.23 7.05 -20.84
C ASN A 77 -6.25 7.98 -19.62
N ILE A 78 -7.14 7.73 -18.65
CA ILE A 78 -7.18 8.49 -17.38
C ILE A 78 -6.45 7.78 -16.24
N LEU A 79 -5.90 6.58 -16.49
CA LEU A 79 -5.19 5.80 -15.51
C LEU A 79 -3.69 6.02 -15.60
N ASP A 80 -3.02 6.07 -14.45
CA ASP A 80 -1.57 6.20 -14.36
C ASP A 80 -0.94 4.88 -13.88
N SER A 81 -0.24 4.19 -14.78
CA SER A 81 0.41 2.92 -14.44
C SER A 81 1.55 3.10 -13.43
N LYS A 82 2.19 4.28 -13.39
CA LYS A 82 3.32 4.59 -12.51
C LYS A 82 2.87 4.91 -11.08
N LYS A 83 1.90 5.82 -10.94
CA LYS A 83 1.35 6.23 -9.64
C LYS A 83 0.40 5.18 -9.05
N GLY A 84 -0.21 4.36 -9.91
CA GLY A 84 -1.22 3.38 -9.54
C GLY A 84 -2.59 3.75 -10.12
N TRP A 85 -3.42 2.73 -10.31
CA TRP A 85 -4.77 2.92 -10.81
C TRP A 85 -5.73 3.29 -9.68
N ASN A 86 -6.31 4.47 -9.77
CA ASN A 86 -7.43 4.84 -8.93
C ASN A 86 -8.75 4.42 -9.61
N LEU A 87 -9.31 3.31 -9.14
CA LEU A 87 -10.52 2.75 -9.72
C LEU A 87 -11.80 3.20 -9.00
N LYS A 88 -11.69 3.86 -7.83
CA LYS A 88 -12.86 4.23 -7.01
C LYS A 88 -13.47 5.58 -7.41
N ASP A 89 -12.91 6.66 -6.93
CA ASP A 89 -13.39 8.00 -7.23
C ASP A 89 -12.23 8.88 -7.71
N ASN A 90 -12.31 9.28 -8.98
CA ASN A 90 -11.29 10.13 -9.59
C ASN A 90 -11.54 11.62 -9.37
N LYS A 91 -12.78 12.05 -9.11
CA LYS A 91 -13.10 13.48 -9.04
C LYS A 91 -12.50 14.15 -7.81
N THR A 92 -12.70 13.53 -6.64
CA THR A 92 -12.16 14.06 -5.38
C THR A 92 -10.65 14.04 -5.35
N ILE A 93 -10.04 12.94 -5.82
CA ILE A 93 -8.57 12.81 -5.87
C ILE A 93 -7.97 13.79 -6.87
N SER A 94 -8.51 13.88 -8.08
CA SER A 94 -8.04 14.88 -9.08
C SER A 94 -8.14 16.30 -8.56
N LYS A 95 -9.20 16.62 -7.81
CA LYS A 95 -9.33 17.93 -7.17
C LYS A 95 -8.24 18.17 -6.11
N ILE A 96 -7.95 17.18 -5.28
CA ILE A 96 -6.88 17.29 -4.27
C ILE A 96 -5.50 17.39 -4.96
N GLU A 97 -5.23 16.58 -5.97
CA GLU A 97 -3.97 16.58 -6.71
C GLU A 97 -3.74 17.86 -7.52
N SER A 98 -4.80 18.59 -7.85
CA SER A 98 -4.70 19.89 -8.55
C SER A 98 -4.39 21.07 -7.60
N ILE A 99 -4.38 20.85 -6.28
CA ILE A 99 -4.17 21.89 -5.28
C ILE A 99 -2.75 21.78 -4.72
N GLY A 100 -1.92 22.79 -4.97
CA GLY A 100 -0.58 22.89 -4.39
C GLY A 100 0.47 22.01 -5.07
N ILE A 101 1.61 21.88 -4.42
CA ILE A 101 2.76 21.08 -4.88
C ILE A 101 2.74 19.73 -4.18
N PRO A 102 2.88 18.61 -4.90
CA PRO A 102 2.95 17.29 -4.28
C PRO A 102 4.05 17.19 -3.23
N PHE A 103 3.76 16.61 -2.07
CA PHE A 103 4.71 16.47 -0.98
C PHE A 103 6.04 15.82 -1.41
N GLY A 104 5.98 14.83 -2.31
CA GLY A 104 7.17 14.14 -2.83
C GLY A 104 8.07 14.99 -3.74
N GLU A 105 7.61 16.17 -4.20
CA GLU A 105 8.44 17.14 -4.92
C GLU A 105 9.19 18.08 -3.97
N LEU A 106 8.64 18.30 -2.77
CA LEU A 106 9.24 19.15 -1.75
C LEU A 106 10.14 18.37 -0.79
N TYR A 107 9.80 17.12 -0.50
CA TYR A 107 10.46 16.32 0.53
C TYR A 107 10.72 14.91 0.07
N GLN A 108 11.84 14.33 0.52
CA GLN A 108 12.10 12.90 0.38
C GLN A 108 11.58 12.15 1.61
N THR A 109 10.68 11.20 1.39
CA THR A 109 10.27 10.26 2.43
C THR A 109 11.16 9.02 2.36
N ARG A 110 11.65 8.58 3.50
CA ARG A 110 12.40 7.32 3.63
C ARG A 110 11.76 6.48 4.72
N HIS A 111 11.84 5.16 4.56
CA HIS A 111 11.57 4.28 5.67
C HIS A 111 12.59 4.57 6.77
N GLY A 112 12.12 4.72 8.00
CA GLY A 112 12.97 4.71 9.17
C GLY A 112 13.65 3.35 9.34
N ILE A 113 14.35 3.17 10.44
CA ILE A 113 14.99 1.88 10.78
C ILE A 113 13.88 0.84 10.94
N ALA A 114 13.82 -0.13 10.03
CA ALA A 114 12.95 -1.28 10.14
C ALA A 114 13.78 -2.46 10.65
N THR A 115 13.73 -2.71 11.95
CA THR A 115 14.28 -3.92 12.53
C THR A 115 13.15 -4.95 12.65
N LEU A 116 13.39 -6.19 12.36
CA LEU A 116 12.42 -7.27 12.65
C LEU A 116 12.44 -7.67 14.14
N LYS A 117 13.21 -6.94 14.96
CA LYS A 117 13.48 -7.19 16.37
C LYS A 117 13.62 -5.87 17.15
N ASN A 118 12.55 -5.07 17.12
CA ASN A 118 12.53 -3.77 17.80
C ASN A 118 12.80 -3.88 19.29
N ASP A 119 12.34 -4.94 19.93
CA ASP A 119 12.59 -5.27 21.32
C ASP A 119 14.08 -5.44 21.69
N ILE A 120 14.94 -5.70 20.70
CA ILE A 120 16.39 -5.82 20.87
C ILE A 120 17.11 -4.51 20.54
N TYR A 121 16.71 -3.88 19.43
CA TYR A 121 17.42 -2.72 18.87
C TYR A 121 16.91 -1.37 19.35
N ILE A 122 15.69 -1.32 19.89
CA ILE A 122 15.07 -0.10 20.41
C ILE A 122 14.79 -0.29 21.88
N PHE A 123 15.44 0.48 22.75
CA PHE A 123 15.31 0.35 24.18
C PHE A 123 15.26 1.71 24.88
N ARG A 124 14.72 1.72 26.09
CA ARG A 124 14.85 2.82 27.03
C ARG A 124 15.82 2.36 28.13
N PRO A 125 16.91 3.11 28.36
CA PRO A 125 17.84 2.75 29.42
C PRO A 125 17.17 2.90 30.80
N VAL A 126 17.48 1.98 31.70
CA VAL A 126 17.05 2.07 33.10
C VAL A 126 17.98 2.93 33.93
N ASN A 127 19.22 3.10 33.48
CA ASN A 127 20.23 3.97 34.06
C ASN A 127 21.26 4.34 33.00
N GLU A 128 22.07 5.35 33.27
CA GLU A 128 23.21 5.74 32.43
C GLU A 128 24.35 6.31 33.26
N ASP A 129 25.56 6.21 32.73
CA ASP A 129 26.75 6.91 33.19
C ASP A 129 27.34 7.76 32.05
N GLU A 130 28.54 8.31 32.20
CA GLU A 130 29.17 9.13 31.19
C GLU A 130 29.32 8.46 29.83
N ASN A 131 29.64 7.16 29.79
CA ASN A 131 29.99 6.43 28.58
C ASN A 131 28.98 5.34 28.19
N PHE A 132 28.06 4.95 29.08
CA PHE A 132 27.21 3.77 28.90
C PHE A 132 25.74 4.03 29.25
N PHE A 133 24.87 3.35 28.51
CA PHE A 133 23.49 3.08 28.89
C PHE A 133 23.39 1.69 29.54
N TYR A 134 22.48 1.55 30.49
CA TYR A 134 22.16 0.28 31.15
C TYR A 134 20.75 -0.15 30.75
N LEU A 135 20.64 -1.32 30.14
CA LEU A 135 19.38 -1.93 29.68
C LEU A 135 19.04 -3.12 30.56
N GLN A 136 17.82 -3.15 31.10
CA GLN A 136 17.28 -4.32 31.78
C GLN A 136 16.44 -5.15 30.81
N ASN A 137 16.92 -6.36 30.47
CA ASN A 137 16.20 -7.33 29.65
C ASN A 137 16.58 -8.74 30.10
N GLY A 138 15.85 -9.25 31.12
CA GLY A 138 16.22 -10.49 31.84
C GLY A 138 17.47 -10.31 32.70
N SER A 139 18.55 -9.81 32.10
CA SER A 139 19.81 -9.42 32.78
C SER A 139 20.07 -7.92 32.54
N LEU A 140 21.03 -7.36 33.31
CA LEU A 140 21.47 -5.99 33.12
C LEU A 140 22.61 -5.99 32.07
N TYR A 141 22.38 -5.28 30.98
CA TYR A 141 23.34 -5.11 29.88
C TYR A 141 23.91 -3.70 29.90
N LYS A 142 25.20 -3.59 29.65
CA LYS A 142 25.94 -2.34 29.54
C LYS A 142 26.22 -2.08 28.06
N ILE A 143 25.75 -0.95 27.51
CA ILE A 143 25.82 -0.62 26.09
C ILE A 143 26.52 0.73 25.94
N GLU A 144 27.52 0.81 25.10
CA GLU A 144 28.27 2.03 24.84
C GLU A 144 27.39 3.12 24.19
N LYS A 145 27.39 4.32 24.74
CA LYS A 145 26.62 5.45 24.19
C LYS A 145 27.03 5.79 22.75
N GLY A 146 28.30 5.61 22.40
CA GLY A 146 28.82 5.92 21.08
C GLY A 146 28.20 5.14 19.92
N ILE A 147 27.64 3.95 20.18
CA ILE A 147 26.94 3.14 19.16
C ILE A 147 25.43 3.37 19.16
N CYS A 148 24.90 4.11 20.11
CA CYS A 148 23.49 4.40 20.22
C CYS A 148 23.10 5.66 19.45
N LYS A 149 21.88 5.72 18.96
CA LYS A 149 21.27 6.88 18.32
C LYS A 149 19.87 7.09 18.85
N ASP A 150 19.51 8.34 19.08
CA ASP A 150 18.15 8.68 19.43
C ASP A 150 17.20 8.32 18.31
N ILE A 151 16.06 7.75 18.68
CA ILE A 151 14.99 7.40 17.76
C ILE A 151 13.66 7.93 18.28
N VAL A 152 12.88 8.50 17.36
CA VAL A 152 11.47 8.81 17.63
C VAL A 152 10.66 7.56 17.36
N ASN A 153 10.06 7.02 18.42
CA ASN A 153 9.15 5.88 18.32
C ASN A 153 7.71 6.39 18.43
N SER A 154 6.91 6.06 17.44
CA SER A 154 5.49 6.42 17.37
C SER A 154 4.62 5.39 18.07
#